data_3c6fac8598bfa5780910e5ddef7c5706
#
_entry.id   3c6fac8598bfa5780910e5ddef7c5706
#
_cell.length_a   1.000
_cell.length_b   1.000
_cell.length_c   1.000
_cell.angle_alpha   90.00
_cell.angle_beta   90.00
_cell.angle_gamma   90.00
#
_symmetry.space_group_name_H-M   'P 1'
#
loop_
_entity.id
_entity.type
_entity.pdbx_description
1 polymer ?
#
loop_
_entity_poly.entity_id
_entity_poly.type
_entity_poly.pdbx_seq_one_letter_code
_entity_poly.pdbx_strand_id
1 'polypeptide(L)'
;MKKTSIRISAALAAAVGMAVALPAQAGKTLDAIKARGQLVCGVNTGLAGFSAADSQGNWTGLDVDVCKAIAAAVLGDGTKVKYVPLTAPQRFTALQSGEIDILSRNTTWTLTRDASLGLTFLATTYYDGQAFMVPVKSKVKSAKQLKGATVCVQSGTTTEKNLTDYSRANKLDMKPVVFDNQEAANGAYFSGRCVAYTTDASGLASIRNKNAKDPKEHVILPELISKEPLGPAVRRGDDEFMAIARWVIFGLVEAEEYGVTQANVDQMKSSQDPVVMRIVGTSEDTGKLLGLDKDWMVRAIKTSGNYGEIFERNVGEKTPLNLPRGTNNLWNKGGIMYAPPIR
;
A
#
# COMPACT_ATOMS: atom_id res chain seq x y z
N MET A 1 54.98 8.68 -74.00
CA MET A 1 54.59 9.01 -72.61
C MET A 1 53.12 8.67 -72.45
N LYS A 2 52.82 7.48 -71.90
CA LYS A 2 51.41 7.01 -71.67
C LYS A 2 51.03 7.29 -70.23
N LYS A 3 49.99 8.08 -70.02
CA LYS A 3 49.42 8.31 -68.69
C LYS A 3 48.33 7.26 -68.42
N THR A 4 48.59 6.40 -67.40
CA THR A 4 47.67 5.40 -66.94
C THR A 4 46.83 5.99 -65.80
N SER A 5 45.52 6.18 -66.02
CA SER A 5 44.60 6.63 -64.99
C SER A 5 44.00 5.43 -64.25
N ILE A 6 44.29 5.37 -62.96
CA ILE A 6 43.70 4.37 -62.03
C ILE A 6 42.34 4.89 -61.56
N ARG A 7 41.27 4.13 -61.88
CA ARG A 7 39.93 4.36 -61.35
C ARG A 7 39.81 3.59 -60.04
N ILE A 8 39.68 4.33 -58.94
CA ILE A 8 39.36 3.78 -57.63
C ILE A 8 37.81 3.72 -57.53
N SER A 9 37.25 2.52 -57.54
CA SER A 9 35.85 2.28 -57.29
C SER A 9 35.65 2.19 -55.76
N ALA A 10 34.98 3.19 -55.17
CA ALA A 10 34.57 3.18 -53.78
C ALA A 10 33.27 2.38 -53.68
N ALA A 11 33.35 1.17 -53.12
CA ALA A 11 32.18 0.39 -52.71
C ALA A 11 31.67 0.89 -51.37
N LEU A 12 30.53 1.59 -51.38
CA LEU A 12 29.84 1.99 -50.17
C LEU A 12 29.07 0.78 -49.63
N ALA A 13 29.56 0.16 -48.57
CA ALA A 13 28.85 -0.89 -47.82
C ALA A 13 27.82 -0.21 -46.92
N ALA A 14 26.55 -0.25 -47.30
CA ALA A 14 25.42 0.15 -46.43
C ALA A 14 25.20 -0.91 -45.36
N ALA A 15 25.72 -0.69 -44.16
CA ALA A 15 25.38 -1.46 -42.99
C ALA A 15 23.94 -1.07 -42.51
N VAL A 16 22.95 -1.83 -42.96
CA VAL A 16 21.59 -1.75 -42.38
C VAL A 16 21.66 -2.32 -40.99
N GLY A 17 21.77 -1.43 -40.00
CA GLY A 17 21.61 -1.77 -38.59
C GLY A 17 20.17 -2.23 -38.32
N MET A 18 19.93 -3.54 -38.26
CA MET A 18 18.71 -4.07 -37.67
C MET A 18 18.69 -3.66 -36.21
N ALA A 19 17.94 -2.61 -35.87
CA ALA A 19 17.55 -2.35 -34.51
C ALA A 19 16.66 -3.53 -34.08
N VAL A 20 17.26 -4.48 -33.35
CA VAL A 20 16.50 -5.50 -32.65
C VAL A 20 15.70 -4.75 -31.59
N ALA A 21 14.42 -4.47 -31.89
CA ALA A 21 13.49 -4.03 -30.88
C ALA A 21 13.41 -5.15 -29.84
N LEU A 22 14.12 -4.98 -28.73
CA LEU A 22 13.93 -5.85 -27.57
C LEU A 22 12.44 -5.76 -27.22
N PRO A 23 11.72 -6.88 -27.14
CA PRO A 23 10.34 -6.85 -26.71
C PRO A 23 10.31 -6.14 -25.36
N ALA A 24 9.46 -5.14 -25.22
CA ALA A 24 9.18 -4.52 -23.95
C ALA A 24 8.89 -5.65 -22.96
N GLN A 25 9.62 -5.69 -21.85
CA GLN A 25 9.54 -6.77 -20.86
C GLN A 25 8.27 -6.57 -20.00
N ALA A 26 7.10 -6.52 -20.69
CA ALA A 26 5.78 -6.59 -20.06
C ALA A 26 5.60 -8.03 -19.52
N GLY A 27 5.14 -8.16 -18.28
CA GLY A 27 4.76 -9.46 -17.71
C GLY A 27 5.80 -10.17 -16.83
N LYS A 28 7.03 -9.66 -16.68
CA LYS A 28 8.09 -10.37 -15.92
C LYS A 28 7.71 -10.69 -14.47
N THR A 29 6.99 -9.80 -13.77
CA THR A 29 6.62 -10.07 -12.37
C THR A 29 5.53 -11.12 -12.29
N LEU A 30 4.52 -11.05 -13.16
CA LEU A 30 3.46 -12.06 -13.22
C LEU A 30 4.01 -13.45 -13.52
N ASP A 31 4.88 -13.57 -14.53
CA ASP A 31 5.52 -14.83 -14.89
C ASP A 31 6.40 -15.37 -13.75
N ALA A 32 7.16 -14.51 -13.08
CA ALA A 32 7.96 -14.90 -11.93
C ALA A 32 7.10 -15.37 -10.74
N ILE A 33 5.97 -14.72 -10.47
CA ILE A 33 5.00 -15.13 -9.44
C ILE A 33 4.42 -16.51 -9.79
N LYS A 34 3.96 -16.70 -11.04
CA LYS A 34 3.40 -17.97 -11.49
C LYS A 34 4.44 -19.09 -11.46
N ALA A 35 5.65 -18.85 -11.95
CA ALA A 35 6.74 -19.85 -11.97
C ALA A 35 7.19 -20.25 -10.56
N ARG A 36 7.24 -19.29 -9.63
CA ARG A 36 7.60 -19.49 -8.22
C ARG A 36 6.44 -20.10 -7.42
N GLY A 37 5.20 -19.94 -7.88
CA GLY A 37 4.00 -20.35 -7.16
C GLY A 37 3.73 -19.54 -5.89
N GLN A 38 4.28 -18.32 -5.78
CA GLN A 38 4.19 -17.50 -4.57
C GLN A 38 4.34 -16.01 -4.89
N LEU A 39 3.49 -15.16 -4.30
CA LEU A 39 3.62 -13.69 -4.28
C LEU A 39 4.57 -13.26 -3.15
N VAL A 40 5.53 -12.40 -3.42
CA VAL A 40 6.41 -11.80 -2.38
C VAL A 40 5.92 -10.40 -2.06
N CYS A 41 5.37 -10.23 -0.85
CA CYS A 41 4.73 -9.02 -0.37
C CYS A 41 5.61 -8.32 0.67
N GLY A 42 6.06 -7.10 0.40
CA GLY A 42 6.74 -6.24 1.38
C GLY A 42 5.74 -5.60 2.32
N VAL A 43 5.94 -5.81 3.62
CA VAL A 43 5.02 -5.39 4.69
C VAL A 43 5.72 -4.59 5.78
N ASN A 44 4.97 -3.99 6.71
CA ASN A 44 5.55 -3.32 7.88
C ASN A 44 6.18 -4.35 8.82
N THR A 45 7.16 -3.91 9.63
CA THR A 45 7.84 -4.75 10.62
C THR A 45 6.97 -5.14 11.83
N GLY A 46 5.75 -4.60 11.93
CA GLY A 46 4.83 -4.94 13.02
C GLY A 46 3.86 -3.83 13.41
N LEU A 47 3.03 -3.36 12.48
CA LEU A 47 1.96 -2.38 12.71
C LEU A 47 0.61 -3.09 12.77
N ALA A 48 0.07 -3.31 13.97
CA ALA A 48 -1.22 -3.99 14.16
C ALA A 48 -2.34 -3.27 13.38
N GLY A 49 -3.24 -4.06 12.77
CA GLY A 49 -4.29 -3.57 11.89
C GLY A 49 -3.86 -3.35 10.43
N PHE A 50 -2.58 -3.14 10.16
CA PHE A 50 -2.04 -3.00 8.79
C PHE A 50 -1.21 -4.21 8.37
N SER A 51 -0.13 -4.50 9.06
CA SER A 51 0.63 -5.74 8.90
C SER A 51 1.40 -6.07 10.16
N ALA A 52 1.06 -7.18 10.78
CA ALA A 52 1.72 -7.69 11.97
C ALA A 52 1.68 -9.22 11.97
N ALA A 53 2.80 -9.84 12.36
CA ALA A 53 2.85 -11.26 12.62
C ALA A 53 2.49 -11.54 14.09
N ASP A 54 1.78 -12.67 14.33
CA ASP A 54 1.60 -13.23 15.65
C ASP A 54 2.85 -14.02 16.09
N SER A 55 2.80 -14.61 17.29
CA SER A 55 3.89 -15.42 17.84
C SER A 55 4.15 -16.72 17.06
N GLN A 56 3.22 -17.12 16.20
CA GLN A 56 3.34 -18.32 15.35
C GLN A 56 3.82 -17.96 13.94
N GLY A 57 4.03 -16.67 13.65
CA GLY A 57 4.43 -16.17 12.33
C GLY A 57 3.29 -15.96 11.35
N ASN A 58 2.01 -16.06 11.77
CA ASN A 58 0.87 -15.75 10.93
C ASN A 58 0.70 -14.25 10.79
N TRP A 59 0.65 -13.77 9.56
CA TRP A 59 0.47 -12.35 9.25
C TRP A 59 -1.01 -11.98 9.14
N THR A 60 -1.36 -10.83 9.73
CA THR A 60 -2.70 -10.24 9.69
C THR A 60 -2.63 -8.73 9.47
N GLY A 61 -3.71 -8.14 8.92
CA GLY A 61 -3.84 -6.71 8.70
C GLY A 61 -4.37 -6.36 7.32
N LEU A 62 -4.76 -5.11 7.12
CA LEU A 62 -5.33 -4.58 5.88
C LEU A 62 -4.36 -4.76 4.71
N ASP A 63 -3.08 -4.41 4.89
CA ASP A 63 -2.04 -4.57 3.87
C ASP A 63 -1.78 -6.06 3.54
N VAL A 64 -1.90 -6.92 4.53
CA VAL A 64 -1.76 -8.38 4.39
C VAL A 64 -2.92 -8.97 3.59
N ASP A 65 -4.15 -8.57 3.90
CA ASP A 65 -5.35 -9.06 3.23
C ASP A 65 -5.40 -8.64 1.75
N VAL A 66 -4.86 -7.46 1.41
CA VAL A 66 -4.66 -7.05 0.01
C VAL A 66 -3.71 -8.01 -0.72
N CYS A 67 -2.58 -8.38 -0.11
CA CYS A 67 -1.65 -9.34 -0.72
C CYS A 67 -2.26 -10.73 -0.86
N LYS A 68 -3.05 -11.19 0.13
CA LYS A 68 -3.79 -12.46 0.04
C LYS A 68 -4.81 -12.46 -1.09
N ALA A 69 -5.57 -11.36 -1.26
CA ALA A 69 -6.53 -11.22 -2.35
C ALA A 69 -5.85 -11.29 -3.73
N ILE A 70 -4.71 -10.60 -3.90
CA ILE A 70 -3.94 -10.63 -5.15
C ILE A 70 -3.38 -12.04 -5.42
N ALA A 71 -2.82 -12.71 -4.40
CA ALA A 71 -2.33 -14.09 -4.54
C ALA A 71 -3.46 -15.05 -4.90
N ALA A 72 -4.63 -14.93 -4.28
CA ALA A 72 -5.80 -15.74 -4.62
C ALA A 72 -6.27 -15.50 -6.06
N ALA A 73 -6.28 -14.26 -6.53
CA ALA A 73 -6.62 -13.93 -7.92
C ALA A 73 -5.66 -14.56 -8.92
N VAL A 74 -4.35 -14.46 -8.67
CA VAL A 74 -3.27 -14.87 -9.61
C VAL A 74 -2.95 -16.36 -9.52
N LEU A 75 -2.88 -16.92 -8.30
CA LEU A 75 -2.40 -18.27 -8.02
C LEU A 75 -3.50 -19.25 -7.58
N GLY A 76 -4.74 -18.78 -7.46
CA GLY A 76 -5.85 -19.59 -6.97
C GLY A 76 -5.87 -19.81 -5.45
N ASP A 77 -4.87 -19.32 -4.71
CA ASP A 77 -4.69 -19.60 -3.29
C ASP A 77 -4.08 -18.38 -2.56
N GLY A 78 -4.84 -17.78 -1.67
CA GLY A 78 -4.40 -16.61 -0.88
C GLY A 78 -3.36 -16.93 0.21
N THR A 79 -3.06 -18.19 0.47
CA THR A 79 -1.97 -18.60 1.37
C THR A 79 -0.61 -18.57 0.69
N LYS A 80 -0.56 -18.45 -0.63
CA LYS A 80 0.65 -18.41 -1.46
C LYS A 80 1.32 -17.04 -1.43
N VAL A 81 1.53 -16.48 -0.23
CA VAL A 81 2.22 -15.21 0.00
C VAL A 81 3.43 -15.41 0.91
N LYS A 82 4.58 -14.88 0.47
CA LYS A 82 5.76 -14.69 1.33
C LYS A 82 5.78 -13.23 1.79
N TYR A 83 5.74 -13.01 3.08
CA TYR A 83 5.83 -11.67 3.66
C TYR A 83 7.28 -11.32 3.96
N VAL A 84 7.71 -10.12 3.55
CA VAL A 84 9.04 -9.57 3.82
C VAL A 84 8.85 -8.31 4.66
N PRO A 85 9.16 -8.35 5.97
CA PRO A 85 9.07 -7.18 6.83
C PRO A 85 10.18 -6.18 6.49
N LEU A 86 9.80 -4.93 6.21
CA LEU A 86 10.70 -3.86 5.78
C LEU A 86 10.55 -2.62 6.66
N THR A 87 11.66 -1.97 6.99
CA THR A 87 11.63 -0.63 7.60
C THR A 87 11.22 0.42 6.57
N ALA A 88 10.89 1.64 7.02
CA ALA A 88 10.52 2.71 6.09
C ALA A 88 11.65 3.09 5.11
N PRO A 89 12.93 3.16 5.50
CA PRO A 89 14.03 3.38 4.56
C PRO A 89 14.24 2.25 3.55
N GLN A 90 14.05 0.98 3.93
CA GLN A 90 14.37 -0.19 3.09
C GLN A 90 13.33 -0.46 2.00
N ARG A 91 12.04 -0.11 2.23
CA ARG A 91 10.89 -0.60 1.43
C ARG A 91 11.01 -0.30 -0.07
N PHE A 92 11.52 0.87 -0.44
CA PHE A 92 11.59 1.27 -1.86
C PHE A 92 12.73 0.56 -2.59
N THR A 93 13.88 0.41 -1.93
CA THR A 93 15.01 -0.34 -2.50
C THR A 93 14.64 -1.81 -2.71
N ALA A 94 13.96 -2.44 -1.75
CA ALA A 94 13.49 -3.82 -1.87
C ALA A 94 12.52 -4.00 -3.06
N LEU A 95 11.62 -3.03 -3.30
CA LEU A 95 10.73 -3.08 -4.47
C LEU A 95 11.48 -2.87 -5.77
N GLN A 96 12.40 -1.89 -5.82
CA GLN A 96 13.18 -1.56 -7.01
C GLN A 96 14.11 -2.70 -7.42
N SER A 97 14.76 -3.37 -6.47
CA SER A 97 15.67 -4.50 -6.72
C SER A 97 14.96 -5.80 -7.14
N GLY A 98 13.65 -5.89 -6.95
CA GLY A 98 12.88 -7.11 -7.20
C GLY A 98 12.92 -8.12 -6.05
N GLU A 99 13.41 -7.75 -4.88
CA GLU A 99 13.33 -8.56 -3.66
C GLU A 99 11.86 -8.85 -3.29
N ILE A 100 10.97 -7.90 -3.56
CA ILE A 100 9.52 -8.04 -3.41
C ILE A 100 8.81 -7.75 -4.73
N ASP A 101 7.67 -8.38 -4.95
CA ASP A 101 6.82 -8.15 -6.13
C ASP A 101 5.92 -6.93 -5.94
N ILE A 102 5.39 -6.77 -4.75
CA ILE A 102 4.49 -5.69 -4.34
C ILE A 102 4.88 -5.16 -2.96
N LEU A 103 4.79 -3.87 -2.79
CA LEU A 103 4.92 -3.19 -1.51
C LEU A 103 3.52 -2.85 -1.00
N SER A 104 3.01 -3.57 0.00
CA SER A 104 1.76 -3.29 0.72
C SER A 104 2.11 -3.03 2.18
N ARG A 105 2.40 -1.75 2.50
CA ARG A 105 3.05 -1.36 3.75
C ARG A 105 2.71 0.09 4.14
N ASN A 106 1.43 0.36 4.40
CA ASN A 106 1.00 1.70 4.83
C ASN A 106 1.87 2.83 4.18
N THR A 107 1.98 2.81 2.83
CA THR A 107 2.88 3.69 2.09
C THR A 107 2.11 4.82 1.45
N THR A 108 2.40 6.06 1.84
CA THR A 108 1.75 7.25 1.30
C THR A 108 2.12 7.46 -0.17
N TRP A 109 1.11 7.61 -1.01
CA TRP A 109 1.27 8.01 -2.40
C TRP A 109 1.63 9.50 -2.47
N THR A 110 2.80 9.82 -2.99
CA THR A 110 3.28 11.19 -3.20
C THR A 110 3.88 11.36 -4.57
N LEU A 111 3.87 12.58 -5.11
CA LEU A 111 4.48 12.90 -6.39
C LEU A 111 5.95 12.42 -6.46
N THR A 112 6.75 12.69 -5.43
CA THR A 112 8.17 12.29 -5.41
C THR A 112 8.32 10.77 -5.48
N ARG A 113 7.54 10.01 -4.70
CA ARG A 113 7.61 8.55 -4.70
C ARG A 113 7.16 7.97 -6.03
N ASP A 114 6.07 8.48 -6.58
CA ASP A 114 5.51 8.01 -7.84
C ASP A 114 6.39 8.40 -9.04
N ALA A 115 6.81 9.66 -9.13
CA ALA A 115 7.53 10.17 -10.29
C ALA A 115 9.01 9.80 -10.32
N SER A 116 9.71 9.74 -9.16
CA SER A 116 11.18 9.65 -9.13
C SER A 116 11.75 8.31 -8.66
N LEU A 117 10.94 7.43 -8.03
CA LEU A 117 11.46 6.18 -7.49
C LEU A 117 11.21 4.95 -8.39
N GLY A 118 10.73 5.14 -9.63
CA GLY A 118 10.46 4.02 -10.53
C GLY A 118 9.35 3.08 -10.03
N LEU A 119 8.39 3.63 -9.31
CA LEU A 119 7.25 2.91 -8.74
C LEU A 119 5.95 3.33 -9.43
N THR A 120 4.92 2.51 -9.29
CA THR A 120 3.54 2.84 -9.65
C THR A 120 2.63 2.47 -8.49
N PHE A 121 1.94 3.46 -7.93
CA PHE A 121 0.91 3.21 -6.93
C PHE A 121 -0.35 2.66 -7.60
N LEU A 122 -1.03 1.73 -6.92
CA LEU A 122 -2.17 1.00 -7.49
C LEU A 122 -3.49 1.73 -7.23
N ALA A 123 -3.78 1.94 -5.97
CA ALA A 123 -4.96 2.62 -5.46
C ALA A 123 -4.70 3.05 -4.02
N THR A 124 -5.49 3.98 -3.49
CA THR A 124 -5.49 4.25 -2.06
C THR A 124 -6.34 3.20 -1.35
N THR A 125 -5.73 2.47 -0.42
CA THR A 125 -6.41 1.46 0.42
C THR A 125 -6.77 1.99 1.80
N TYR A 126 -6.20 3.13 2.20
CA TYR A 126 -6.54 3.81 3.44
C TYR A 126 -6.22 5.31 3.34
N TYR A 127 -7.22 6.15 3.50
CA TYR A 127 -7.05 7.61 3.60
C TYR A 127 -6.78 7.99 5.04
N ASP A 128 -5.57 8.47 5.31
CA ASP A 128 -5.08 8.85 6.63
C ASP A 128 -4.60 10.31 6.66
N GLY A 129 -4.12 10.72 7.80
CA GLY A 129 -3.44 11.99 8.04
C GLY A 129 -2.46 11.84 9.19
N GLN A 130 -1.41 12.65 9.18
CA GLN A 130 -0.44 12.70 10.27
C GLN A 130 -1.00 13.43 11.48
N ALA A 131 -0.81 12.83 12.67
CA ALA A 131 -1.17 13.43 13.95
C ALA A 131 0.00 13.39 14.96
N PHE A 132 -0.26 13.86 16.16
CA PHE A 132 0.66 13.76 17.28
C PHE A 132 0.02 12.98 18.42
N MET A 133 0.79 12.11 19.05
CA MET A 133 0.43 11.44 20.30
C MET A 133 1.26 12.04 21.44
N VAL A 134 0.60 12.31 22.56
CA VAL A 134 1.23 12.87 23.78
C VAL A 134 0.70 12.15 25.01
N PRO A 135 1.47 12.12 26.13
CA PRO A 135 0.95 11.67 27.40
C PRO A 135 -0.17 12.59 27.91
N VAL A 136 -1.26 12.03 28.44
CA VAL A 136 -2.39 12.79 29.00
C VAL A 136 -1.91 13.73 30.12
N LYS A 137 -0.93 13.31 30.92
CA LYS A 137 -0.33 14.10 31.99
C LYS A 137 0.33 15.41 31.49
N SER A 138 0.68 15.50 30.19
CA SER A 138 1.24 16.72 29.59
C SER A 138 0.21 17.86 29.49
N LYS A 139 -1.09 17.53 29.55
CA LYS A 139 -2.21 18.46 29.37
C LYS A 139 -2.26 19.19 28.02
N VAL A 140 -1.45 18.75 27.04
CA VAL A 140 -1.46 19.25 25.66
C VAL A 140 -2.72 18.78 24.97
N LYS A 141 -3.46 19.71 24.35
CA LYS A 141 -4.73 19.45 23.65
C LYS A 141 -4.68 19.82 22.16
N SER A 142 -3.62 20.47 21.71
CA SER A 142 -3.45 20.91 20.32
C SER A 142 -1.98 20.82 19.91
N ALA A 143 -1.74 20.47 18.65
CA ALA A 143 -0.41 20.44 18.06
C ALA A 143 0.33 21.81 18.16
N LYS A 144 -0.42 22.91 18.19
CA LYS A 144 0.16 24.27 18.38
C LYS A 144 0.78 24.48 19.75
N GLN A 145 0.42 23.69 20.74
CA GLN A 145 1.01 23.74 22.09
C GLN A 145 2.35 23.01 22.20
N LEU A 146 2.80 22.34 21.13
CA LEU A 146 4.07 21.60 21.06
C LEU A 146 5.27 22.50 20.70
N LYS A 147 5.21 23.80 21.00
CA LYS A 147 6.33 24.73 20.75
C LYS A 147 7.57 24.30 21.53
N GLY A 148 8.70 24.13 20.83
CA GLY A 148 9.98 23.71 21.40
C GLY A 148 10.05 22.23 21.83
N ALA A 149 8.97 21.46 21.64
CA ALA A 149 8.89 20.05 22.07
C ALA A 149 9.82 19.15 21.26
N THR A 150 10.41 18.15 21.93
CA THR A 150 11.06 17.03 21.26
C THR A 150 10.01 16.05 20.73
N VAL A 151 10.09 15.71 19.45
CA VAL A 151 9.10 14.86 18.78
C VAL A 151 9.79 13.66 18.16
N CYS A 152 9.46 12.46 18.63
CA CYS A 152 9.91 11.21 18.04
C CYS A 152 9.27 11.00 16.66
N VAL A 153 10.08 10.61 15.66
CA VAL A 153 9.64 10.35 14.30
C VAL A 153 10.56 9.33 13.64
N GLN A 154 10.02 8.56 12.69
CA GLN A 154 10.81 7.58 11.93
C GLN A 154 11.38 8.20 10.65
N SER A 155 12.66 7.92 10.35
CA SER A 155 13.34 8.34 9.12
C SER A 155 12.72 7.71 7.85
N GLY A 156 12.89 8.38 6.70
CA GLY A 156 12.42 7.90 5.40
C GLY A 156 10.90 7.91 5.23
N THR A 157 10.19 8.66 6.08
CA THR A 157 8.75 8.81 6.05
C THR A 157 8.31 10.19 5.52
N THR A 158 7.06 10.30 5.07
CA THR A 158 6.41 11.59 4.81
C THR A 158 6.30 12.39 6.11
N THR A 159 6.05 11.68 7.23
CA THR A 159 5.79 12.29 8.53
C THR A 159 7.02 13.00 9.11
N GLU A 160 8.23 12.54 8.80
CA GLU A 160 9.47 13.26 9.12
C GLU A 160 9.55 14.63 8.42
N LYS A 161 9.22 14.68 7.13
CA LYS A 161 9.21 15.91 6.34
C LYS A 161 8.08 16.85 6.77
N ASN A 162 6.88 16.31 6.92
CA ASN A 162 5.71 17.09 7.34
C ASN A 162 5.89 17.69 8.72
N LEU A 163 6.53 17.00 9.67
CA LEU A 163 6.87 17.53 10.99
C LEU A 163 7.70 18.83 10.88
N THR A 164 8.74 18.79 10.05
CA THR A 164 9.62 19.94 9.82
C THR A 164 8.86 21.11 9.18
N ASP A 165 8.06 20.81 8.15
CA ASP A 165 7.29 21.81 7.42
C ASP A 165 6.20 22.44 8.29
N TYR A 166 5.45 21.63 9.04
CA TYR A 166 4.43 22.10 9.98
C TYR A 166 5.02 22.96 11.08
N SER A 167 6.13 22.52 11.68
CA SER A 167 6.84 23.26 12.73
C SER A 167 7.28 24.64 12.24
N ARG A 168 7.88 24.71 11.03
CA ARG A 168 8.33 25.95 10.40
C ARG A 168 7.16 26.88 10.08
N ALA A 169 6.13 26.38 9.41
CA ALA A 169 4.96 27.14 8.99
C ALA A 169 4.21 27.76 10.17
N ASN A 170 4.18 27.07 11.31
CA ASN A 170 3.49 27.54 12.52
C ASN A 170 4.44 28.18 13.56
N LYS A 171 5.74 28.36 13.26
CA LYS A 171 6.76 28.94 14.15
C LYS A 171 6.84 28.22 15.50
N LEU A 172 6.77 26.89 15.49
CA LEU A 172 6.71 26.07 16.70
C LEU A 172 8.07 25.62 17.21
N ASP A 173 9.11 25.68 16.36
CA ASP A 173 10.49 25.28 16.73
C ASP A 173 10.55 23.88 17.38
N MET A 174 9.74 22.95 16.89
CA MET A 174 9.75 21.55 17.33
C MET A 174 11.10 20.92 16.99
N LYS A 175 11.57 20.02 17.84
CA LYS A 175 12.87 19.33 17.69
C LYS A 175 12.64 17.86 17.32
N PRO A 176 12.79 17.49 16.04
CA PRO A 176 12.69 16.10 15.62
C PRO A 176 13.77 15.23 16.29
N VAL A 177 13.36 14.10 16.84
CA VAL A 177 14.25 13.02 17.30
C VAL A 177 14.00 11.84 16.37
N VAL A 178 14.91 11.65 15.42
CA VAL A 178 14.75 10.72 14.29
C VAL A 178 15.30 9.34 14.64
N PHE A 179 14.55 8.29 14.26
CA PHE A 179 14.91 6.89 14.46
C PHE A 179 14.81 6.11 13.15
N ASP A 180 15.73 5.16 12.91
CA ASP A 180 15.76 4.38 11.68
C ASP A 180 14.63 3.33 11.58
N ASN A 181 14.08 2.92 12.72
CA ASN A 181 13.00 1.96 12.77
C ASN A 181 11.91 2.37 13.77
N GLN A 182 10.72 1.80 13.57
CA GLN A 182 9.54 2.12 14.37
C GLN A 182 9.69 1.67 15.83
N GLU A 183 10.32 0.54 16.09
CA GLU A 183 10.47 -0.02 17.44
C GLU A 183 11.33 0.89 18.33
N ALA A 184 12.46 1.40 17.79
CA ALA A 184 13.29 2.37 18.48
C ALA A 184 12.55 3.69 18.77
N ALA A 185 11.75 4.19 17.82
CA ALA A 185 10.92 5.37 18.01
C ALA A 185 9.85 5.15 19.11
N ASN A 186 9.20 3.98 19.09
CA ASN A 186 8.23 3.57 20.12
C ASN A 186 8.89 3.54 21.51
N GLY A 187 10.00 2.83 21.64
CA GLY A 187 10.74 2.71 22.90
C GLY A 187 11.17 4.08 23.45
N ALA A 188 11.66 4.96 22.57
CA ALA A 188 12.07 6.33 22.96
C ALA A 188 10.89 7.17 23.47
N TYR A 189 9.73 7.11 22.80
CA TYR A 189 8.55 7.85 23.24
C TYR A 189 8.03 7.32 24.57
N PHE A 190 7.81 6.02 24.69
CA PHE A 190 7.25 5.42 25.93
C PHE A 190 8.21 5.47 27.13
N SER A 191 9.53 5.60 26.92
CA SER A 191 10.50 5.91 27.97
C SER A 191 10.58 7.38 28.37
N GLY A 192 9.85 8.27 27.66
CA GLY A 192 9.83 9.72 27.95
C GLY A 192 10.98 10.50 27.33
N ARG A 193 11.75 9.93 26.40
CA ARG A 193 12.82 10.66 25.68
C ARG A 193 12.27 11.75 24.76
N CYS A 194 11.04 11.57 24.24
CA CYS A 194 10.32 12.58 23.46
C CYS A 194 9.04 12.99 24.18
N VAL A 195 8.70 14.28 24.09
CA VAL A 195 7.44 14.84 24.62
C VAL A 195 6.25 14.38 23.80
N ALA A 196 6.43 14.23 22.48
CA ALA A 196 5.41 13.78 21.55
C ALA A 196 5.95 12.72 20.57
N TYR A 197 5.04 11.95 19.98
CA TYR A 197 5.33 11.05 18.87
C TYR A 197 4.45 11.43 17.69
N THR A 198 5.00 11.44 16.47
CA THR A 198 4.24 11.74 15.26
C THR A 198 4.42 10.66 14.20
N THR A 199 3.32 10.23 13.65
CA THR A 199 3.16 9.40 12.45
C THR A 199 1.70 9.51 11.99
N ASP A 200 1.25 8.67 11.05
CA ASP A 200 -0.14 8.55 10.65
C ASP A 200 -1.05 8.31 11.86
N ALA A 201 -2.23 8.92 11.90
CA ALA A 201 -3.14 8.82 13.04
C ALA A 201 -3.55 7.37 13.34
N SER A 202 -3.81 6.58 12.29
CA SER A 202 -4.08 5.14 12.43
C SER A 202 -2.88 4.37 12.99
N GLY A 203 -1.66 4.76 12.56
CA GLY A 203 -0.41 4.23 13.08
C GLY A 203 -0.21 4.55 14.56
N LEU A 204 -0.53 5.78 15.00
CA LEU A 204 -0.50 6.17 16.42
C LEU A 204 -1.50 5.35 17.24
N ALA A 205 -2.70 5.09 16.72
CA ALA A 205 -3.68 4.25 17.38
C ALA A 205 -3.16 2.82 17.57
N SER A 206 -2.55 2.24 16.52
CA SER A 206 -1.90 0.93 16.59
C SER A 206 -0.78 0.89 17.63
N ILE A 207 0.14 1.86 17.59
CA ILE A 207 1.28 1.95 18.49
C ILE A 207 0.81 2.12 19.94
N ARG A 208 -0.16 2.99 20.17
CA ARG A 208 -0.75 3.21 21.49
C ARG A 208 -1.33 1.93 22.08
N ASN A 209 -2.13 1.21 21.31
CA ASN A 209 -2.76 -0.02 21.78
C ASN A 209 -1.77 -1.16 22.01
N LYS A 210 -0.71 -1.27 21.21
CA LYS A 210 0.26 -2.35 21.31
C LYS A 210 1.35 -2.11 22.36
N ASN A 211 1.81 -0.85 22.49
CA ASN A 211 3.05 -0.53 23.22
C ASN A 211 2.83 0.22 24.55
N ALA A 212 1.70 0.91 24.72
CA ALA A 212 1.41 1.58 25.98
C ALA A 212 1.04 0.56 27.06
N LYS A 213 1.55 0.76 28.30
CA LYS A 213 1.11 -0.03 29.46
C LYS A 213 -0.38 0.16 29.74
N ASP A 214 -0.85 1.41 29.66
CA ASP A 214 -2.25 1.80 29.63
C ASP A 214 -2.46 2.75 28.45
N PRO A 215 -3.21 2.34 27.41
CA PRO A 215 -3.53 3.19 26.28
C PRO A 215 -4.25 4.51 26.66
N LYS A 216 -4.96 4.53 27.80
CA LYS A 216 -5.69 5.73 28.28
C LYS A 216 -4.76 6.80 28.80
N GLU A 217 -3.50 6.51 29.10
CA GLU A 217 -2.51 7.50 29.50
C GLU A 217 -1.94 8.29 28.33
N HIS A 218 -2.30 7.97 27.08
CA HIS A 218 -1.84 8.62 25.87
C HIS A 218 -3.02 9.10 25.03
N VAL A 219 -2.94 10.34 24.52
CA VAL A 219 -3.95 10.93 23.65
C VAL A 219 -3.35 11.25 22.29
N ILE A 220 -4.08 10.92 21.23
CA ILE A 220 -3.79 11.38 19.87
C ILE A 220 -4.51 12.72 19.71
N LEU A 221 -3.77 13.76 19.36
CA LEU A 221 -4.32 15.09 19.18
C LEU A 221 -5.22 15.12 17.95
N PRO A 222 -6.27 15.97 17.96
CA PRO A 222 -7.30 15.92 16.91
C PRO A 222 -6.88 16.49 15.56
N GLU A 223 -5.80 17.28 15.52
CA GLU A 223 -5.37 17.91 14.28
C GLU A 223 -4.64 16.91 13.38
N LEU A 224 -5.11 16.76 12.14
CA LEU A 224 -4.37 16.14 11.06
C LEU A 224 -3.57 17.21 10.32
N ILE A 225 -2.25 17.07 10.31
CA ILE A 225 -1.33 18.06 9.74
C ILE A 225 -0.93 17.78 8.30
N SER A 226 -1.38 16.64 7.75
CA SER A 226 -1.13 16.23 6.36
C SER A 226 -2.26 15.39 5.80
N LYS A 227 -2.17 15.09 4.49
CA LYS A 227 -2.94 14.04 3.81
C LYS A 227 -2.01 12.87 3.55
N GLU A 228 -2.41 11.69 3.99
CA GLU A 228 -1.63 10.45 3.83
C GLU A 228 -2.50 9.40 3.11
N PRO A 229 -2.63 9.47 1.76
CA PRO A 229 -3.29 8.42 0.99
C PRO A 229 -2.37 7.20 0.93
N LEU A 230 -2.65 6.21 1.77
CA LEU A 230 -1.86 4.98 1.87
C LEU A 230 -2.30 3.98 0.82
N GLY A 231 -1.37 3.35 0.16
CA GLY A 231 -1.69 2.33 -0.83
C GLY A 231 -0.49 1.48 -1.26
N PRO A 232 -0.77 0.32 -1.86
CA PRO A 232 0.27 -0.55 -2.40
C PRO A 232 0.92 0.05 -3.64
N ALA A 233 2.17 -0.35 -3.88
CA ALA A 233 2.94 0.03 -5.05
C ALA A 233 3.66 -1.18 -5.65
N VAL A 234 3.85 -1.14 -6.97
CA VAL A 234 4.63 -2.12 -7.76
C VAL A 234 5.75 -1.41 -8.50
N ARG A 235 6.68 -2.14 -9.11
CA ARG A 235 7.69 -1.57 -10.00
C ARG A 235 7.02 -0.94 -11.23
N ARG A 236 7.53 0.20 -11.67
CA ARG A 236 7.09 0.83 -12.91
C ARG A 236 7.52 0.01 -14.12
N GLY A 237 6.69 0.01 -15.17
CA GLY A 237 6.97 -0.69 -16.42
C GLY A 237 6.54 -2.16 -16.41
N ASP A 238 5.83 -2.61 -15.39
CA ASP A 238 5.14 -3.90 -15.35
C ASP A 238 3.62 -3.65 -15.36
N ASP A 239 3.12 -3.26 -16.53
CA ASP A 239 1.73 -2.78 -16.68
C ASP A 239 0.73 -3.92 -16.50
N GLU A 240 1.11 -5.16 -16.85
CA GLU A 240 0.25 -6.33 -16.70
C GLU A 240 0.00 -6.65 -15.21
N PHE A 241 1.06 -6.83 -14.43
CA PHE A 241 0.91 -7.08 -12.99
C PHE A 241 0.29 -5.88 -12.25
N MET A 242 0.64 -4.66 -12.67
CA MET A 242 0.04 -3.42 -12.16
C MET A 242 -1.47 -3.42 -12.39
N ALA A 243 -1.93 -3.76 -13.59
CA ALA A 243 -3.36 -3.83 -13.92
C ALA A 243 -4.07 -4.87 -13.06
N ILE A 244 -3.53 -6.09 -12.96
CA ILE A 244 -4.10 -7.16 -12.13
C ILE A 244 -4.25 -6.71 -10.68
N ALA A 245 -3.15 -6.26 -10.06
CA ALA A 245 -3.15 -5.90 -8.65
C ALA A 245 -4.09 -4.72 -8.35
N ARG A 246 -4.15 -3.73 -9.25
CA ARG A 246 -5.06 -2.59 -9.17
C ARG A 246 -6.52 -3.02 -9.27
N TRP A 247 -6.88 -3.86 -10.25
CA TRP A 247 -8.26 -4.31 -10.43
C TRP A 247 -8.73 -5.26 -9.33
N VAL A 248 -7.83 -6.02 -8.70
CA VAL A 248 -8.18 -6.75 -7.46
C VAL A 248 -8.63 -5.77 -6.38
N ILE A 249 -7.89 -4.69 -6.13
CA ILE A 249 -8.25 -3.69 -5.11
C ILE A 249 -9.58 -3.01 -5.46
N PHE A 250 -9.76 -2.57 -6.70
CA PHE A 250 -11.01 -1.95 -7.14
C PHE A 250 -12.19 -2.93 -7.05
N GLY A 251 -11.97 -4.18 -7.42
CA GLY A 251 -13.00 -5.22 -7.31
C GLY A 251 -13.42 -5.50 -5.87
N LEU A 252 -12.52 -5.40 -4.89
CA LEU A 252 -12.87 -5.51 -3.47
C LEU A 252 -13.75 -4.33 -3.01
N VAL A 253 -13.49 -3.11 -3.50
CA VAL A 253 -14.30 -1.93 -3.20
C VAL A 253 -15.68 -2.02 -3.87
N GLU A 254 -15.73 -2.41 -5.15
CA GLU A 254 -16.99 -2.59 -5.88
C GLU A 254 -17.83 -3.74 -5.29
N ALA A 255 -17.18 -4.81 -4.84
CA ALA A 255 -17.85 -5.89 -4.12
C ALA A 255 -18.54 -5.42 -2.82
N GLU A 256 -17.91 -4.50 -2.07
CA GLU A 256 -18.57 -3.88 -0.91
C GLU A 256 -19.79 -3.06 -1.33
N GLU A 257 -19.69 -2.28 -2.41
CA GLU A 257 -20.76 -1.42 -2.91
C GLU A 257 -22.02 -2.21 -3.29
N TYR A 258 -21.80 -3.39 -3.90
CA TYR A 258 -22.88 -4.29 -4.34
C TYR A 258 -23.21 -5.42 -3.34
N GLY A 259 -22.68 -5.37 -2.12
CA GLY A 259 -22.98 -6.32 -1.07
C GLY A 259 -22.49 -7.74 -1.32
N VAL A 260 -21.49 -7.91 -2.19
CA VAL A 260 -20.81 -9.20 -2.37
C VAL A 260 -19.77 -9.37 -1.26
N THR A 261 -19.94 -10.41 -0.45
CA THR A 261 -19.15 -10.67 0.76
C THR A 261 -18.41 -12.00 0.68
N GLN A 262 -17.48 -12.20 1.61
CA GLN A 262 -16.81 -13.50 1.77
C GLN A 262 -17.80 -14.65 1.95
N ALA A 263 -18.87 -14.41 2.71
CA ALA A 263 -19.86 -15.42 3.04
C ALA A 263 -20.83 -15.74 1.88
N ASN A 264 -21.15 -14.75 1.03
CA ASN A 264 -22.19 -14.90 0.02
C ASN A 264 -21.68 -14.99 -1.42
N VAL A 265 -20.39 -14.81 -1.68
CA VAL A 265 -19.83 -14.72 -3.05
C VAL A 265 -20.20 -15.91 -3.95
N ASP A 266 -20.25 -17.12 -3.41
CA ASP A 266 -20.65 -18.31 -4.18
C ASP A 266 -22.17 -18.25 -4.53
N GLN A 267 -23.03 -17.79 -3.62
CA GLN A 267 -24.45 -17.60 -3.85
C GLN A 267 -24.71 -16.48 -4.87
N MET A 268 -23.88 -15.44 -4.88
CA MET A 268 -24.01 -14.31 -5.81
C MET A 268 -23.77 -14.69 -7.27
N LYS A 269 -23.23 -15.89 -7.56
CA LYS A 269 -23.14 -16.44 -8.92
C LYS A 269 -24.52 -16.67 -9.57
N SER A 270 -25.60 -16.74 -8.79
CA SER A 270 -26.99 -16.80 -9.28
C SER A 270 -27.67 -15.44 -9.43
N SER A 271 -26.97 -14.33 -9.12
CA SER A 271 -27.50 -12.97 -9.23
C SER A 271 -27.90 -12.63 -10.66
N GLN A 272 -28.95 -11.80 -10.79
CA GLN A 272 -29.37 -11.19 -12.06
C GLN A 272 -28.92 -9.74 -12.18
N ASP A 273 -28.26 -9.18 -11.16
CA ASP A 273 -27.67 -7.84 -11.22
C ASP A 273 -26.47 -7.85 -12.16
N PRO A 274 -26.45 -7.03 -13.23
CA PRO A 274 -25.38 -7.06 -14.24
C PRO A 274 -24.01 -6.71 -13.67
N VAL A 275 -23.91 -5.90 -12.61
CA VAL A 275 -22.63 -5.56 -11.97
C VAL A 275 -22.13 -6.73 -11.15
N VAL A 276 -23.00 -7.33 -10.34
CA VAL A 276 -22.68 -8.53 -9.56
C VAL A 276 -22.23 -9.65 -10.49
N MET A 277 -22.95 -9.87 -11.61
CA MET A 277 -22.61 -10.91 -12.61
C MET A 277 -21.19 -10.70 -13.18
N ARG A 278 -20.76 -9.45 -13.41
CA ARG A 278 -19.38 -9.16 -13.85
C ARG A 278 -18.36 -9.41 -12.73
N ILE A 279 -18.66 -8.97 -11.49
CA ILE A 279 -17.77 -9.22 -10.33
C ILE A 279 -17.54 -10.72 -10.14
N VAL A 280 -18.59 -11.52 -10.24
CA VAL A 280 -18.49 -12.99 -10.03
C VAL A 280 -18.21 -13.79 -11.30
N GLY A 281 -17.99 -13.13 -12.45
CA GLY A 281 -17.57 -13.77 -13.72
C GLY A 281 -18.65 -14.61 -14.39
N THR A 282 -19.94 -14.33 -14.18
CA THR A 282 -21.05 -15.12 -14.78
C THR A 282 -21.61 -14.50 -16.06
N SER A 283 -21.37 -13.22 -16.37
CA SER A 283 -21.80 -12.57 -17.60
C SER A 283 -20.67 -12.37 -18.62
N GLU A 284 -19.53 -11.86 -18.16
CA GLU A 284 -18.37 -11.54 -18.99
C GLU A 284 -17.11 -12.13 -18.34
N ASP A 285 -16.21 -12.67 -19.16
CA ASP A 285 -14.90 -13.16 -18.69
C ASP A 285 -13.92 -11.99 -18.59
N THR A 286 -14.10 -11.17 -17.54
CA THR A 286 -13.20 -10.04 -17.25
C THR A 286 -11.79 -10.51 -16.86
N GLY A 287 -11.64 -11.74 -16.37
CA GLY A 287 -10.34 -12.33 -16.07
C GLY A 287 -9.47 -12.46 -17.31
N LYS A 288 -10.06 -12.82 -18.45
CA LYS A 288 -9.34 -12.92 -19.73
C LYS A 288 -8.64 -11.61 -20.12
N LEU A 289 -9.22 -10.46 -19.82
CA LEU A 289 -8.62 -9.14 -20.08
C LEU A 289 -7.34 -8.91 -19.24
N LEU A 290 -7.20 -9.62 -18.13
CA LEU A 290 -6.08 -9.57 -17.20
C LEU A 290 -5.14 -10.77 -17.30
N GLY A 291 -5.34 -11.68 -18.28
CA GLY A 291 -4.57 -12.93 -18.37
C GLY A 291 -4.85 -13.91 -17.21
N LEU A 292 -6.02 -13.78 -16.58
CA LEU A 292 -6.51 -14.62 -15.49
C LEU A 292 -7.73 -15.44 -15.94
N ASP A 293 -8.14 -16.40 -15.11
CA ASP A 293 -9.42 -17.09 -15.35
C ASP A 293 -10.62 -16.26 -14.83
N LYS A 294 -11.82 -16.64 -15.22
CA LYS A 294 -13.06 -15.91 -14.91
C LYS A 294 -13.39 -15.80 -13.41
N ASP A 295 -12.89 -16.73 -12.59
CA ASP A 295 -13.18 -16.76 -11.14
C ASP A 295 -12.17 -15.95 -10.31
N TRP A 296 -11.29 -15.17 -10.95
CA TRP A 296 -10.23 -14.41 -10.29
C TRP A 296 -10.72 -13.54 -9.13
N MET A 297 -11.83 -12.82 -9.31
CA MET A 297 -12.38 -11.93 -8.30
C MET A 297 -13.15 -12.70 -7.22
N VAL A 298 -13.83 -13.79 -7.60
CA VAL A 298 -14.48 -14.70 -6.64
C VAL A 298 -13.47 -15.26 -5.65
N ARG A 299 -12.30 -15.69 -6.14
CA ARG A 299 -11.23 -16.19 -5.26
C ARG A 299 -10.67 -15.11 -4.35
N ALA A 300 -10.48 -13.90 -4.85
CA ALA A 300 -10.03 -12.76 -4.05
C ALA A 300 -11.01 -12.45 -2.91
N ILE A 301 -12.31 -12.34 -3.22
CA ILE A 301 -13.36 -12.07 -2.22
C ILE A 301 -13.50 -13.24 -1.23
N LYS A 302 -13.48 -14.48 -1.72
CA LYS A 302 -13.57 -15.68 -0.88
C LYS A 302 -12.42 -15.79 0.12
N THR A 303 -11.24 -15.31 -0.26
CA THR A 303 -10.04 -15.30 0.58
C THR A 303 -10.05 -14.17 1.61
N SER A 304 -10.30 -12.95 1.17
CA SER A 304 -10.08 -11.75 1.99
C SER A 304 -11.39 -11.01 2.37
N GLY A 305 -12.52 -11.38 1.78
CA GLY A 305 -13.74 -10.58 1.87
C GLY A 305 -13.69 -9.36 0.94
N ASN A 306 -14.73 -8.53 0.96
CA ASN A 306 -14.75 -7.25 0.30
C ASN A 306 -13.97 -6.19 1.12
N TYR A 307 -13.81 -4.97 0.56
CA TYR A 307 -13.03 -3.92 1.24
C TYR A 307 -13.60 -3.56 2.63
N GLY A 308 -14.92 -3.50 2.78
CA GLY A 308 -15.57 -3.24 4.08
C GLY A 308 -15.25 -4.32 5.11
N GLU A 309 -15.31 -5.59 4.73
CA GLU A 309 -14.94 -6.71 5.61
C GLU A 309 -13.46 -6.66 6.01
N ILE A 310 -12.58 -6.32 5.06
CA ILE A 310 -11.14 -6.13 5.32
C ILE A 310 -10.92 -4.99 6.32
N PHE A 311 -11.56 -3.84 6.11
CA PHE A 311 -11.45 -2.69 6.99
C PHE A 311 -11.94 -3.02 8.41
N GLU A 312 -13.19 -3.51 8.53
CA GLU A 312 -13.81 -3.77 9.82
C GLU A 312 -13.05 -4.81 10.66
N ARG A 313 -12.56 -5.87 10.02
CA ARG A 313 -11.80 -6.93 10.69
C ARG A 313 -10.45 -6.45 11.22
N ASN A 314 -9.78 -5.54 10.51
CA ASN A 314 -8.40 -5.18 10.81
C ASN A 314 -8.28 -3.88 11.63
N VAL A 315 -9.07 -2.86 11.32
CA VAL A 315 -8.91 -1.51 11.89
C VAL A 315 -10.22 -0.93 12.42
N GLY A 316 -11.37 -1.51 12.07
CA GLY A 316 -12.70 -0.97 12.33
C GLY A 316 -13.05 -0.83 13.82
N GLU A 317 -14.24 -0.30 14.08
CA GLU A 317 -14.70 0.08 15.43
C GLU A 317 -14.79 -1.08 16.41
N LYS A 318 -14.91 -2.32 15.93
CA LYS A 318 -14.96 -3.53 16.77
C LYS A 318 -13.56 -4.08 17.10
N THR A 319 -12.51 -3.50 16.55
CA THR A 319 -11.12 -3.87 16.86
C THR A 319 -10.57 -3.04 18.03
N PRO A 320 -9.46 -3.44 18.65
CA PRO A 320 -8.77 -2.60 19.63
C PRO A 320 -8.36 -1.22 19.11
N LEU A 321 -8.23 -1.04 17.78
CA LEU A 321 -7.89 0.24 17.16
C LEU A 321 -9.07 1.21 17.17
N ASN A 322 -10.29 0.69 17.06
CA ASN A 322 -11.54 1.42 17.11
C ASN A 322 -11.56 2.64 16.16
N LEU A 323 -11.19 2.40 14.89
CA LEU A 323 -11.14 3.46 13.89
C LEU A 323 -12.46 3.51 13.10
N PRO A 324 -13.12 4.68 13.05
CA PRO A 324 -14.31 4.85 12.22
C PRO A 324 -13.91 4.87 10.74
N ARG A 325 -14.85 4.46 9.88
CA ARG A 325 -14.66 4.50 8.42
C ARG A 325 -14.31 5.92 7.93
N GLY A 326 -15.05 6.93 8.35
CA GLY A 326 -14.84 8.32 7.94
C GLY A 326 -14.65 8.45 6.41
N THR A 327 -13.56 9.07 5.98
CA THR A 327 -13.19 9.19 4.56
C THR A 327 -12.95 7.83 3.88
N ASN A 328 -12.69 6.78 4.64
CA ASN A 328 -12.54 5.41 4.13
C ASN A 328 -13.88 4.70 3.87
N ASN A 329 -15.00 5.39 4.04
CA ASN A 329 -16.30 4.86 3.64
C ASN A 329 -16.48 4.96 2.12
N LEU A 330 -17.43 4.19 1.58
CA LEU A 330 -17.78 4.28 0.16
C LEU A 330 -18.29 5.68 -0.20
N TRP A 331 -18.09 6.09 -1.43
CA TRP A 331 -18.50 7.39 -1.96
C TRP A 331 -20.01 7.66 -1.77
N ASN A 332 -20.84 6.62 -1.91
CA ASN A 332 -22.30 6.68 -1.70
C ASN A 332 -22.73 6.58 -0.23
N LYS A 333 -21.77 6.43 0.70
CA LYS A 333 -21.96 6.41 2.17
C LYS A 333 -21.18 7.51 2.88
N GLY A 334 -20.91 8.62 2.18
CA GLY A 334 -20.26 9.81 2.76
C GLY A 334 -18.73 9.75 2.88
N GLY A 335 -18.07 8.76 2.28
CA GLY A 335 -16.63 8.67 2.18
C GLY A 335 -16.11 9.03 0.79
N ILE A 336 -14.89 8.60 0.50
CA ILE A 336 -14.22 8.82 -0.79
C ILE A 336 -13.62 7.54 -1.40
N MET A 337 -13.97 6.36 -0.83
CA MET A 337 -13.61 5.10 -1.49
C MET A 337 -14.47 4.94 -2.74
N TYR A 338 -13.81 5.00 -3.89
CA TYR A 338 -14.43 4.99 -5.20
C TYR A 338 -13.63 4.07 -6.13
N ALA A 339 -14.25 3.03 -6.65
CA ALA A 339 -13.66 2.15 -7.65
C ALA A 339 -14.20 2.46 -9.05
N PRO A 340 -13.36 2.42 -10.10
CA PRO A 340 -13.87 2.35 -11.47
C PRO A 340 -14.66 1.07 -11.69
N PRO A 341 -15.74 1.10 -12.50
CA PRO A 341 -16.61 -0.07 -12.68
C PRO A 341 -15.91 -1.20 -13.45
N ILE A 342 -16.13 -2.43 -13.02
CA ILE A 342 -15.73 -3.65 -13.75
C ILE A 342 -16.67 -3.82 -14.96
N ARG A 343 -16.20 -3.46 -16.16
CA ARG A 343 -16.92 -3.65 -17.42
C ARG A 343 -15.99 -3.62 -18.63
#